data_ab1c9611065e3e8d32f3d351e0a57d4e
#
_entry.id   ab1c9611065e3e8d32f3d351e0a57d4e
#
_cell.length_a   1.000
_cell.length_b   1.000
_cell.length_c   1.000
_cell.angle_alpha   90.00
_cell.angle_beta   90.00
_cell.angle_gamma   90.00
#
_symmetry.space_group_name_H-M   'P 1'
#
loop_
_entity.id
_entity.type
_entity.pdbx_description
1 polymer ?
#
loop_
_entity_poly.entity_id
_entity_poly.type
_entity_poly.pdbx_seq_one_letter_code
_entity_poly.pdbx_strand_id
1 'polypeptide(L)'
;AETYADPNSYGFRIGRSTHDAIEQCFTDLNKAKCPEWILEGDIKGCFDHISHEWLLENIPMDTQILLKWLKCGFIETRRLFPTEEGTPQGGTISPTLMNMTLDGLERLLKEKLPTRKKINGKTHFNKMNFVRYADDFIITGESPEFLRNEVLPIVREFLTERGLQLSEEKTVITHIDDGFDFLGKNISKYNGKLL
;
A
#
# COMPACT_ATOMS: atom_id res chain seq x y z
N ALA A 1 -7.45 0.08 -15.26
CA ALA A 1 -7.01 0.33 -13.88
C ALA A 1 -8.00 -0.32 -12.89
N GLU A 2 -9.25 0.15 -12.81
CA GLU A 2 -10.23 -0.33 -11.79
C GLU A 2 -10.47 -1.85 -11.80
N THR A 3 -10.41 -2.51 -12.94
CA THR A 3 -10.65 -3.97 -13.09
C THR A 3 -9.57 -4.82 -12.39
N TYR A 4 -8.36 -4.31 -12.28
CA TYR A 4 -7.21 -5.02 -11.71
C TYR A 4 -6.82 -4.51 -10.32
N ALA A 5 -7.49 -3.45 -9.86
CA ALA A 5 -7.17 -2.81 -8.59
C ALA A 5 -7.45 -3.72 -7.40
N ASP A 6 -6.60 -3.63 -6.40
CA ASP A 6 -6.80 -4.34 -5.13
C ASP A 6 -8.11 -3.89 -4.46
N PRO A 7 -8.90 -4.81 -3.88
CA PRO A 7 -10.21 -4.50 -3.30
C PRO A 7 -10.15 -3.42 -2.22
N ASN A 8 -9.12 -3.44 -1.39
CA ASN A 8 -8.93 -2.52 -0.26
C ASN A 8 -7.93 -1.39 -0.56
N SER A 9 -7.89 -0.95 -1.82
CA SER A 9 -7.18 0.24 -2.27
C SER A 9 -8.18 1.38 -2.48
N TYR A 10 -7.94 2.57 -1.93
CA TYR A 10 -8.91 3.66 -1.86
C TYR A 10 -8.44 4.97 -2.51
N GLY A 11 -7.18 5.33 -2.40
CA GLY A 11 -6.66 6.59 -2.90
C GLY A 11 -6.78 6.75 -4.41
N PHE A 12 -7.17 7.93 -4.87
CA PHE A 12 -7.30 8.30 -6.29
C PHE A 12 -8.21 7.37 -7.11
N ARG A 13 -9.21 6.78 -6.48
CA ARG A 13 -10.18 5.90 -7.15
C ARG A 13 -11.58 6.51 -7.14
N ILE A 14 -12.31 6.30 -8.24
CA ILE A 14 -13.65 6.83 -8.41
C ILE A 14 -14.60 6.22 -7.37
N GLY A 15 -15.33 7.07 -6.66
CA GLY A 15 -16.32 6.65 -5.66
C GLY A 15 -15.72 6.11 -4.37
N ARG A 16 -14.42 6.31 -4.12
CA ARG A 16 -13.72 5.95 -2.89
C ARG A 16 -13.10 7.16 -2.21
N SER A 17 -13.11 7.16 -0.90
CA SER A 17 -12.66 8.28 -0.06
C SER A 17 -11.77 7.81 1.08
N THR A 18 -11.18 8.75 1.80
CA THR A 18 -10.47 8.49 3.06
C THR A 18 -11.40 7.90 4.11
N HIS A 19 -12.68 8.30 4.10
CA HIS A 19 -13.69 7.77 5.02
C HIS A 19 -13.88 6.27 4.81
N ASP A 20 -13.97 5.80 3.54
CA ASP A 20 -14.16 4.38 3.23
C ASP A 20 -12.95 3.54 3.68
N ALA A 21 -11.72 4.09 3.53
CA ALA A 21 -10.50 3.44 4.01
C ALA A 21 -10.51 3.30 5.54
N ILE A 22 -10.89 4.35 6.25
CA ILE A 22 -11.02 4.33 7.72
C ILE A 22 -12.13 3.37 8.16
N GLU A 23 -13.28 3.35 7.49
CA GLU A 23 -14.38 2.42 7.79
C GLU A 23 -13.93 0.97 7.60
N GLN A 24 -13.11 0.69 6.59
CA GLN A 24 -12.51 -0.62 6.41
C GLN A 24 -11.59 -0.99 7.59
N CYS A 25 -10.76 -0.07 8.09
CA CYS A 25 -9.96 -0.29 9.29
C CYS A 25 -10.84 -0.66 10.49
N PHE A 26 -11.93 0.07 10.70
CA PHE A 26 -12.90 -0.25 11.76
C PHE A 26 -13.54 -1.63 11.57
N THR A 27 -13.89 -2.00 10.35
CA THR A 27 -14.44 -3.31 10.02
C THR A 27 -13.47 -4.45 10.39
N ASP A 28 -12.18 -4.26 10.13
CA ASP A 28 -11.16 -5.27 10.36
C ASP A 28 -10.74 -5.37 11.83
N LEU A 29 -10.76 -4.25 12.57
CA LEU A 29 -10.22 -4.14 13.92
C LEU A 29 -11.26 -4.19 15.04
N ASN A 30 -12.57 -4.04 14.76
CA ASN A 30 -13.62 -3.97 15.77
C ASN A 30 -14.17 -5.34 16.23
N LYS A 31 -13.69 -6.45 15.70
CA LYS A 31 -14.14 -7.80 16.04
C LYS A 31 -13.48 -8.29 17.34
N ALA A 32 -14.18 -9.16 18.10
CA ALA A 32 -13.66 -9.72 19.36
C ALA A 32 -12.36 -10.54 19.22
N LYS A 33 -12.11 -11.11 18.02
CA LYS A 33 -10.87 -11.84 17.69
C LYS A 33 -10.09 -11.16 16.57
N CYS A 34 -10.13 -9.84 16.51
CA CYS A 34 -9.42 -9.07 15.50
C CYS A 34 -7.90 -9.17 15.67
N PRO A 35 -7.12 -8.77 14.66
CA PRO A 35 -5.70 -8.54 14.84
C PRO A 35 -5.42 -7.44 15.86
N GLU A 36 -4.29 -7.54 16.53
CA GLU A 36 -3.86 -6.56 17.53
C GLU A 36 -2.57 -5.84 17.12
N TRP A 37 -1.91 -6.32 16.07
CA TRP A 37 -0.69 -5.74 15.56
C TRP A 37 -0.89 -5.15 14.18
N ILE A 38 -0.39 -3.94 14.01
CA ILE A 38 -0.54 -3.14 12.79
C ILE A 38 0.86 -2.75 12.28
N LEU A 39 1.12 -3.01 11.02
CA LEU A 39 2.22 -2.46 10.26
C LEU A 39 1.72 -1.23 9.52
N GLU A 40 2.21 -0.06 9.90
CA GLU A 40 2.07 1.19 9.15
C GLU A 40 3.19 1.24 8.12
N GLY A 41 2.88 1.42 6.85
CA GLY A 41 3.85 1.46 5.78
C GLY A 41 3.71 2.71 4.94
N ASP A 42 4.84 3.36 4.68
CA ASP A 42 4.97 4.53 3.81
C ASP A 42 6.03 4.24 2.73
N ILE A 43 5.76 4.66 1.50
CA ILE A 43 6.67 4.45 0.37
C ILE A 43 7.48 5.71 0.14
N LYS A 44 8.80 5.61 0.24
CA LYS A 44 9.70 6.75 0.08
C LYS A 44 9.63 7.32 -1.34
N GLY A 45 9.16 8.59 -1.45
CA GLY A 45 9.14 9.30 -2.73
C GLY A 45 8.42 8.52 -3.84
N CYS A 46 7.25 7.95 -3.55
CA CYS A 46 6.57 7.00 -4.43
C CYS A 46 6.48 7.48 -5.88
N PHE A 47 6.03 8.73 -6.10
CA PHE A 47 5.90 9.30 -7.43
C PHE A 47 7.26 9.53 -8.13
N ASP A 48 8.32 9.74 -7.38
CA ASP A 48 9.62 10.14 -7.89
C ASP A 48 10.48 8.95 -8.32
N HIS A 49 10.16 7.73 -7.85
CA HIS A 49 11.03 6.55 -8.00
C HIS A 49 10.40 5.37 -8.74
N ILE A 50 9.15 5.49 -9.23
CA ILE A 50 8.55 4.40 -10.01
C ILE A 50 9.40 4.12 -11.25
N SER A 51 9.81 2.86 -11.44
CA SER A 51 10.59 2.43 -12.59
C SER A 51 9.83 2.62 -13.90
N HIS A 52 10.40 3.40 -14.83
CA HIS A 52 9.86 3.55 -16.17
C HIS A 52 9.89 2.22 -16.95
N GLU A 53 10.92 1.40 -16.76
CA GLU A 53 11.02 0.09 -17.37
C GLU A 53 9.87 -0.80 -16.95
N TRP A 54 9.63 -0.88 -15.62
CA TRP A 54 8.51 -1.65 -15.09
C TRP A 54 7.16 -1.15 -15.63
N LEU A 55 6.96 0.17 -15.69
CA LEU A 55 5.72 0.76 -16.23
C LEU A 55 5.50 0.37 -17.70
N LEU A 56 6.56 0.47 -18.54
CA LEU A 56 6.47 0.15 -19.96
C LEU A 56 6.18 -1.33 -20.23
N GLU A 57 6.62 -2.23 -19.35
CA GLU A 57 6.39 -3.66 -19.47
C GLU A 57 5.03 -4.11 -18.94
N ASN A 58 4.53 -3.44 -17.88
CA ASN A 58 3.40 -3.95 -17.12
C ASN A 58 2.10 -3.15 -17.30
N ILE A 59 2.15 -1.88 -17.76
CA ILE A 59 0.95 -1.10 -17.97
C ILE A 59 0.32 -1.42 -19.33
N PRO A 60 -0.96 -1.85 -19.39
CA PRO A 60 -1.63 -2.26 -20.63
C PRO A 60 -2.06 -1.05 -21.45
N MET A 61 -1.12 -0.32 -22.02
CA MET A 61 -1.34 0.77 -22.97
C MET A 61 -0.22 0.83 -24.01
N ASP A 62 -0.40 1.65 -25.03
CA ASP A 62 0.64 1.87 -26.05
C ASP A 62 1.92 2.40 -25.39
N THR A 63 3.01 1.66 -25.53
CA THR A 63 4.29 1.94 -24.88
C THR A 63 4.94 3.24 -25.40
N GLN A 64 4.68 3.63 -26.66
CA GLN A 64 5.25 4.88 -27.19
C GLN A 64 4.50 6.09 -26.60
N ILE A 65 3.20 5.97 -26.40
CA ILE A 65 2.40 7.01 -25.75
C ILE A 65 2.81 7.13 -24.28
N LEU A 66 2.90 6.00 -23.58
CA LEU A 66 3.33 5.98 -22.18
C LEU A 66 4.73 6.60 -22.02
N LEU A 67 5.66 6.20 -22.86
CA LEU A 67 7.03 6.74 -22.83
C LEU A 67 7.06 8.27 -23.03
N LYS A 68 6.26 8.80 -23.95
CA LYS A 68 6.14 10.24 -24.15
C LYS A 68 5.59 10.95 -22.91
N TRP A 69 4.61 10.37 -22.23
CA TRP A 69 4.06 10.93 -21.00
C TRP A 69 5.08 10.91 -19.85
N LEU A 70 5.81 9.80 -19.68
CA LEU A 70 6.84 9.68 -18.66
C LEU A 70 8.00 10.66 -18.88
N LYS A 71 8.38 10.90 -20.15
CA LYS A 71 9.48 11.79 -20.52
C LYS A 71 9.08 13.24 -20.79
N CYS A 72 7.81 13.61 -20.66
CA CYS A 72 7.38 14.99 -20.92
C CYS A 72 7.96 16.01 -19.93
N GLY A 73 8.47 15.56 -18.79
CA GLY A 73 8.99 16.42 -17.75
C GLY A 73 7.90 17.16 -16.97
N PHE A 74 8.32 18.03 -16.10
CA PHE A 74 7.42 18.92 -15.35
C PHE A 74 7.95 20.36 -15.39
N ILE A 75 7.06 21.32 -15.26
CA ILE A 75 7.41 22.75 -15.24
C ILE A 75 7.39 23.23 -13.81
N GLU A 76 8.53 23.64 -13.30
CA GLU A 76 8.67 24.31 -12.02
C GLU A 76 9.37 25.65 -12.23
N THR A 77 8.86 26.70 -11.57
CA THR A 77 9.41 28.06 -11.69
C THR A 77 9.64 28.52 -13.14
N ARG A 78 8.74 28.17 -14.07
CA ARG A 78 8.83 28.43 -15.53
C ARG A 78 10.01 27.74 -16.26
N ARG A 79 10.59 26.70 -15.67
CA ARG A 79 11.61 25.86 -16.29
C ARG A 79 11.11 24.45 -16.45
N LEU A 80 11.46 23.81 -17.57
CA LEU A 80 11.16 22.41 -17.83
C LEU A 80 12.28 21.55 -17.22
N PHE A 81 11.89 20.60 -16.39
CA PHE A 81 12.78 19.59 -15.83
C PHE A 81 12.45 18.23 -16.46
N PRO A 82 13.44 17.51 -17.01
CA PRO A 82 13.20 16.18 -17.53
C PRO A 82 12.88 15.20 -16.38
N THR A 83 12.04 14.21 -16.66
CA THR A 83 11.77 13.09 -15.75
C THR A 83 12.54 11.88 -16.23
N GLU A 84 13.55 11.44 -15.49
CA GLU A 84 14.38 10.28 -15.82
C GLU A 84 13.82 9.00 -15.18
N GLU A 85 13.21 9.10 -13.99
CA GLU A 85 12.48 8.07 -13.27
C GLU A 85 11.21 8.68 -12.64
N GLY A 86 10.30 7.84 -12.16
CA GLY A 86 9.07 8.28 -11.53
C GLY A 86 8.03 8.81 -12.52
N THR A 87 7.02 9.45 -11.96
CA THR A 87 5.94 10.09 -12.70
C THR A 87 5.88 11.56 -12.35
N PRO A 88 5.65 12.49 -13.32
CA PRO A 88 5.65 13.91 -13.05
C PRO A 88 4.68 14.27 -11.92
N GLN A 89 5.16 14.93 -10.86
CA GLN A 89 4.31 15.44 -9.79
C GLN A 89 3.31 16.45 -10.35
N GLY A 90 2.01 16.23 -10.03
CA GLY A 90 0.93 17.05 -10.59
C GLY A 90 0.46 16.64 -11.99
N GLY A 91 1.06 15.61 -12.59
CA GLY A 91 0.58 15.03 -13.84
C GLY A 91 -0.78 14.35 -13.65
N THR A 92 -1.73 14.60 -14.55
CA THR A 92 -3.10 14.05 -14.48
C THR A 92 -3.13 12.52 -14.42
N ILE A 93 -2.18 11.85 -15.08
CA ILE A 93 -2.11 10.37 -15.16
C ILE A 93 -1.31 9.76 -13.99
N SER A 94 -0.47 10.53 -13.32
CA SER A 94 0.47 10.04 -12.31
C SER A 94 -0.20 9.25 -11.17
N PRO A 95 -1.35 9.72 -10.59
CA PRO A 95 -2.05 8.94 -9.57
C PRO A 95 -2.56 7.59 -10.08
N THR A 96 -2.99 7.53 -11.35
CA THR A 96 -3.45 6.28 -11.97
C THR A 96 -2.29 5.31 -12.18
N LEU A 97 -1.15 5.79 -12.68
CA LEU A 97 0.04 4.97 -12.87
C LEU A 97 0.58 4.46 -11.54
N MET A 98 0.64 5.31 -10.52
CA MET A 98 1.03 4.91 -9.16
C MET A 98 0.10 3.82 -8.62
N ASN A 99 -1.22 3.97 -8.72
CA ASN A 99 -2.15 2.94 -8.30
C ASN A 99 -1.92 1.63 -9.05
N MET A 100 -1.76 1.66 -10.37
CA MET A 100 -1.49 0.46 -11.16
C MET A 100 -0.15 -0.20 -10.81
N THR A 101 0.85 0.58 -10.40
CA THR A 101 2.14 0.08 -9.91
C THR A 101 1.98 -0.66 -8.58
N LEU A 102 1.15 -0.16 -7.67
CA LEU A 102 0.96 -0.73 -6.35
C LEU A 102 -0.14 -1.79 -6.26
N ASP A 103 -1.01 -1.88 -7.28
CA ASP A 103 -2.04 -2.90 -7.35
C ASP A 103 -1.44 -4.31 -7.50
N GLY A 104 -2.06 -5.26 -6.83
CA GLY A 104 -1.60 -6.65 -6.76
C GLY A 104 -0.84 -6.98 -5.47
N LEU A 105 -0.45 -6.00 -4.65
CA LEU A 105 0.22 -6.24 -3.37
C LEU A 105 -0.69 -7.02 -2.41
N GLU A 106 -1.95 -6.60 -2.26
CA GLU A 106 -2.94 -7.31 -1.42
C GLU A 106 -3.13 -8.75 -1.88
N ARG A 107 -3.24 -8.96 -3.19
CA ARG A 107 -3.39 -10.29 -3.79
C ARG A 107 -2.16 -11.16 -3.54
N LEU A 108 -0.95 -10.63 -3.77
CA LEU A 108 0.31 -11.31 -3.53
C LEU A 108 0.47 -11.74 -2.06
N LEU A 109 0.13 -10.84 -1.13
CA LEU A 109 0.17 -11.14 0.30
C LEU A 109 -0.80 -12.27 0.66
N LYS A 110 -2.03 -12.25 0.16
CA LYS A 110 -3.03 -13.30 0.38
C LYS A 110 -2.62 -14.65 -0.22
N GLU A 111 -1.93 -14.63 -1.35
CA GLU A 111 -1.41 -15.84 -2.02
C GLU A 111 -0.23 -16.45 -1.24
N LYS A 112 0.78 -15.63 -0.91
CA LYS A 112 1.97 -16.11 -0.19
C LYS A 112 1.67 -16.42 1.29
N LEU A 113 0.70 -15.73 1.91
CA LEU A 113 0.35 -15.84 3.32
C LEU A 113 -1.11 -16.23 3.52
N PRO A 114 -1.48 -17.49 3.26
CA PRO A 114 -2.87 -17.93 3.37
C PRO A 114 -3.39 -17.73 4.80
N THR A 115 -4.63 -17.21 4.92
CA THR A 115 -5.27 -16.85 6.19
C THR A 115 -5.28 -17.97 7.22
N ARG A 116 -5.23 -19.24 6.76
CA ARG A 116 -5.24 -20.43 7.62
C ARG A 116 -4.03 -21.30 7.32
N LYS A 117 -3.24 -21.58 8.35
CA LYS A 117 -2.15 -22.57 8.30
C LYS A 117 -2.43 -23.67 9.33
N LYS A 118 -2.18 -24.93 9.00
CA LYS A 118 -2.13 -26.02 9.98
C LYS A 118 -0.72 -26.17 10.50
N ILE A 119 -0.51 -25.93 11.80
CA ILE A 119 0.76 -26.10 12.48
C ILE A 119 0.54 -27.09 13.64
N ASN A 120 1.25 -28.21 13.65
CA ASN A 120 1.12 -29.26 14.67
C ASN A 120 -0.33 -29.71 14.92
N GLY A 121 -1.11 -29.87 13.84
CA GLY A 121 -2.51 -30.30 13.90
C GLY A 121 -3.53 -29.22 14.34
N LYS A 122 -3.07 -28.04 14.75
CA LYS A 122 -3.92 -26.91 15.13
C LYS A 122 -4.05 -25.91 13.96
N THR A 123 -5.23 -25.34 13.80
CA THR A 123 -5.47 -24.28 12.83
C THR A 123 -5.03 -22.94 13.41
N HIS A 124 -4.08 -22.27 12.76
CA HIS A 124 -3.63 -20.92 13.04
C HIS A 124 -4.21 -19.96 12.00
N PHE A 125 -4.56 -18.76 12.45
CA PHE A 125 -5.06 -17.67 11.59
C PHE A 125 -4.08 -16.52 11.69
N ASN A 126 -3.50 -16.09 10.56
CA ASN A 126 -2.54 -14.99 10.53
C ASN A 126 -3.16 -13.60 10.77
N LYS A 127 -4.51 -13.52 10.73
CA LYS A 127 -5.29 -12.28 10.96
C LYS A 127 -4.84 -11.11 10.08
N MET A 128 -4.32 -11.39 8.89
CA MET A 128 -3.84 -10.39 7.97
C MET A 128 -5.00 -9.73 7.23
N ASN A 129 -5.07 -8.41 7.32
CA ASN A 129 -5.88 -7.54 6.46
C ASN A 129 -4.96 -6.48 5.86
N PHE A 130 -5.38 -5.90 4.75
CA PHE A 130 -4.65 -4.89 4.03
C PHE A 130 -5.59 -3.73 3.70
N VAL A 131 -5.16 -2.50 3.98
CA VAL A 131 -5.88 -1.28 3.58
C VAL A 131 -4.85 -0.30 3.04
N ARG A 132 -5.07 0.25 1.83
CA ARG A 132 -4.16 1.18 1.18
C ARG A 132 -4.91 2.44 0.73
N TYR A 133 -4.30 3.57 0.96
CA TYR A 133 -4.73 4.84 0.39
C TYR A 133 -3.54 5.52 -0.30
N ALA A 134 -3.51 5.48 -1.62
CA ALA A 134 -2.36 5.92 -2.40
C ALA A 134 -1.07 5.14 -2.01
N ASP A 135 -0.06 5.83 -1.52
CA ASP A 135 1.21 5.30 -1.05
C ASP A 135 1.22 4.93 0.44
N ASP A 136 0.23 5.42 1.22
CA ASP A 136 0.06 5.01 2.61
C ASP A 136 -0.71 3.69 2.71
N PHE A 137 -0.25 2.76 3.53
CA PHE A 137 -0.97 1.51 3.76
C PHE A 137 -0.78 0.99 5.17
N ILE A 138 -1.76 0.20 5.60
CA ILE A 138 -1.66 -0.60 6.83
C ILE A 138 -1.84 -2.07 6.52
N ILE A 139 -1.11 -2.91 7.24
CA ILE A 139 -1.26 -4.36 7.21
C ILE A 139 -1.42 -4.84 8.66
N THR A 140 -2.48 -5.60 8.94
CA THR A 140 -2.67 -6.19 10.25
C THR A 140 -2.08 -7.58 10.32
N GLY A 141 -1.80 -8.07 11.52
CA GLY A 141 -1.26 -9.40 11.72
C GLY A 141 -1.50 -9.98 13.12
N GLU A 142 -1.24 -11.27 13.27
CA GLU A 142 -1.41 -12.00 14.53
C GLU A 142 -0.31 -11.67 15.57
N SER A 143 0.88 -11.26 15.09
CA SER A 143 2.01 -10.90 15.95
C SER A 143 2.99 -9.95 15.24
N PRO A 144 3.86 -9.24 15.99
CA PRO A 144 4.89 -8.39 15.40
C PRO A 144 5.94 -9.19 14.64
N GLU A 145 6.24 -10.43 15.07
CA GLU A 145 7.17 -11.33 14.38
C GLU A 145 6.62 -11.74 13.02
N PHE A 146 5.32 -12.05 12.93
CA PHE A 146 4.66 -12.35 11.65
C PHE A 146 4.77 -11.18 10.68
N LEU A 147 4.47 -9.96 11.14
CA LEU A 147 4.59 -8.76 10.32
C LEU A 147 6.03 -8.50 9.89
N ARG A 148 7.00 -8.65 10.80
CA ARG A 148 8.41 -8.38 10.52
C ARG A 148 9.06 -9.43 9.64
N ASN A 149 8.80 -10.71 9.89
CA ASN A 149 9.57 -11.79 9.29
C ASN A 149 8.87 -12.41 8.06
N GLU A 150 7.54 -12.33 7.96
CA GLU A 150 6.80 -12.90 6.83
C GLU A 150 6.23 -11.82 5.91
N VAL A 151 5.63 -10.75 6.45
CA VAL A 151 4.96 -9.71 5.64
C VAL A 151 5.95 -8.72 5.03
N LEU A 152 6.80 -8.09 5.85
CA LEU A 152 7.74 -7.05 5.39
C LEU A 152 8.67 -7.50 4.26
N PRO A 153 9.24 -8.72 4.26
CA PRO A 153 10.07 -9.18 3.15
C PRO A 153 9.31 -9.23 1.81
N ILE A 154 8.05 -9.67 1.82
CA ILE A 154 7.21 -9.72 0.62
C ILE A 154 6.92 -8.31 0.11
N VAL A 155 6.59 -7.39 1.01
CA VAL A 155 6.33 -5.99 0.65
C VAL A 155 7.59 -5.34 0.04
N ARG A 156 8.76 -5.55 0.65
CA ARG A 156 10.03 -5.02 0.13
C ARG A 156 10.37 -5.59 -1.25
N GLU A 157 10.24 -6.90 -1.44
CA GLU A 157 10.46 -7.54 -2.74
C GLU A 157 9.54 -6.94 -3.81
N PHE A 158 8.24 -6.86 -3.51
CA PHE A 158 7.24 -6.28 -4.40
C PHE A 158 7.55 -4.83 -4.80
N LEU A 159 7.96 -4.00 -3.85
CA LEU A 159 8.32 -2.60 -4.10
C LEU A 159 9.62 -2.49 -4.89
N THR A 160 10.64 -3.28 -4.56
CA THR A 160 11.94 -3.26 -5.23
C THR A 160 11.83 -3.57 -6.72
N GLU A 161 11.01 -4.55 -7.11
CA GLU A 161 10.73 -4.87 -8.51
C GLU A 161 10.20 -3.66 -9.31
N ARG A 162 9.58 -2.70 -8.62
CA ARG A 162 8.94 -1.51 -9.18
C ARG A 162 9.79 -0.24 -9.06
N GLY A 163 11.04 -0.39 -8.59
CA GLY A 163 11.95 0.73 -8.33
C GLY A 163 11.64 1.46 -7.01
N LEU A 164 10.74 0.93 -6.18
CA LEU A 164 10.26 1.58 -4.97
C LEU A 164 10.91 1.02 -3.71
N GLN A 165 10.89 1.80 -2.64
CA GLN A 165 11.41 1.41 -1.33
C GLN A 165 10.49 1.88 -0.21
N LEU A 166 10.42 1.09 0.88
CA LEU A 166 9.78 1.54 2.11
C LEU A 166 10.59 2.67 2.77
N SER A 167 9.89 3.61 3.37
CA SER A 167 10.48 4.57 4.30
C SER A 167 10.73 3.87 5.63
N GLU A 168 11.99 3.51 5.91
CA GLU A 168 12.35 2.81 7.17
C GLU A 168 12.00 3.64 8.41
N GLU A 169 12.05 4.98 8.30
CA GLU A 169 11.72 5.90 9.40
C GLU A 169 10.23 5.93 9.73
N LYS A 170 9.38 5.72 8.72
CA LYS A 170 7.91 5.79 8.85
C LYS A 170 7.23 4.42 8.85
N THR A 171 8.01 3.35 8.63
CA THR A 171 7.47 1.99 8.67
C THR A 171 7.57 1.45 10.09
N VAL A 172 6.44 1.37 10.77
CA VAL A 172 6.35 1.02 12.19
C VAL A 172 5.41 -0.15 12.42
N ILE A 173 5.71 -0.99 13.40
CA ILE A 173 4.81 -2.04 13.87
C ILE A 173 4.33 -1.65 15.27
N THR A 174 3.02 -1.43 15.41
CA THR A 174 2.38 -0.87 16.60
C THR A 174 1.31 -1.82 17.11
N HIS A 175 1.12 -1.89 18.43
CA HIS A 175 -0.02 -2.57 19.03
C HIS A 175 -1.25 -1.67 19.02
N ILE A 176 -2.44 -2.22 18.79
CA ILE A 176 -3.69 -1.45 18.66
C ILE A 176 -4.04 -0.62 19.90
N ASP A 177 -3.61 -1.06 21.09
CA ASP A 177 -3.85 -0.34 22.34
C ASP A 177 -2.97 0.92 22.45
N ASP A 178 -1.79 0.93 21.80
CA ASP A 178 -0.91 2.11 21.70
C ASP A 178 -1.43 3.11 20.67
N GLY A 179 -2.26 2.62 19.73
CA GLY A 179 -2.81 3.41 18.63
C GLY A 179 -1.84 3.59 17.46
N PHE A 180 -2.39 3.82 16.29
CA PHE A 180 -1.65 4.13 15.07
C PHE A 180 -2.32 5.28 14.30
N ASP A 181 -1.55 5.97 13.49
CA ASP A 181 -2.02 7.09 12.69
C ASP A 181 -2.25 6.66 11.24
N PHE A 182 -3.45 6.87 10.72
CA PHE A 182 -3.76 6.61 9.33
C PHE A 182 -4.66 7.71 8.76
N LEU A 183 -4.24 8.31 7.66
CA LEU A 183 -4.96 9.39 6.95
C LEU A 183 -5.37 10.55 7.85
N GLY A 184 -4.49 10.93 8.79
CA GLY A 184 -4.73 12.03 9.73
C GLY A 184 -5.72 11.70 10.85
N LYS A 185 -5.98 10.41 11.08
CA LYS A 185 -6.78 9.91 12.21
C LYS A 185 -5.93 9.00 13.07
N ASN A 186 -6.02 9.16 14.38
CA ASN A 186 -5.48 8.19 15.33
C ASN A 186 -6.54 7.12 15.60
N ILE A 187 -6.16 5.86 15.43
CA ILE A 187 -7.03 4.70 15.64
C ILE A 187 -6.43 3.87 16.76
N SER A 188 -7.18 3.68 17.86
CA SER A 188 -6.71 2.92 19.01
C SER A 188 -7.83 2.12 19.65
N LYS A 189 -7.48 1.13 20.48
CA LYS A 189 -8.43 0.42 21.33
C LYS A 189 -8.32 0.89 22.78
N TYR A 190 -9.45 1.30 23.36
CA TYR A 190 -9.53 1.62 24.76
C TYR A 190 -10.65 0.82 25.41
N ASN A 191 -10.35 0.07 26.46
CA ASN A 191 -11.30 -0.84 27.12
C ASN A 191 -12.04 -1.78 26.17
N GLY A 192 -11.34 -2.29 25.15
CA GLY A 192 -11.88 -3.19 24.14
C GLY A 192 -12.75 -2.53 23.07
N LYS A 193 -12.93 -1.22 23.10
CA LYS A 193 -13.64 -0.44 22.08
C LYS A 193 -12.64 0.26 21.18
N LEU A 194 -12.86 0.18 19.88
CA LEU A 194 -12.11 0.91 18.87
C LEU A 194 -12.59 2.37 18.85
N LEU A 195 -11.66 3.29 18.86
CA LEU A 195 -11.88 4.74 18.83
C LEU A 195 -11.18 5.37 17.63
#